data_21fddaf0f4af945a8f51fc80bc7938d5
#
_entry.id   21fddaf0f4af945a8f51fc80bc7938d5
#
_cell.length_a   1.000
_cell.length_b   1.000
_cell.length_c   1.000
_cell.angle_alpha   90.00
_cell.angle_beta   90.00
_cell.angle_gamma   90.00
#
_symmetry.space_group_name_H-M   'P 1'
#
loop_
_entity.id
_entity.type
_entity.pdbx_description
1 polymer ?
#
loop_
_entity_poly.entity_id
_entity_poly.type
_entity_poly.pdbx_seq_one_letter_code
_entity_poly.pdbx_strand_id
1 'polypeptide(L)'
;MKKKIYITRTSRSLNRISDYIRGELKRQELTQEQFSARLGVKQQTLSKWLSNPKTLKLENFIDIIQELNTERGKISELLKEEA
;
A
#
# COMPACT_ATOMS: atom_id res chain seq x y z
N MET A 1 21.64 16.69 12.72
CA MET A 1 21.45 16.46 11.83
C MET A 1 20.62 16.73 11.08
N LYS A 2 20.55 17.09 10.89
CA LYS A 2 19.83 17.27 10.14
C LYS A 2 19.40 16.33 9.41
N LYS A 3 18.46 16.19 9.51
CA LYS A 3 18.04 15.17 8.79
C LYS A 3 17.61 15.57 7.48
N LYS A 4 18.19 15.04 6.50
CA LYS A 4 17.78 15.32 5.19
C LYS A 4 16.68 14.43 4.78
N ILE A 5 15.79 14.91 3.95
CA ILE A 5 14.72 14.11 3.44
C ILE A 5 15.04 13.77 2.01
N TYR A 6 15.20 12.49 1.75
CA TYR A 6 15.52 12.04 0.40
C TYR A 6 14.34 11.36 -0.24
N ILE A 7 14.16 11.64 -1.51
CA ILE A 7 13.19 10.93 -2.31
C ILE A 7 13.95 9.83 -3.02
N THR A 8 14.02 8.67 -2.41
CA THR A 8 14.74 7.56 -2.98
C THR A 8 13.83 6.73 -3.88
N ARG A 9 14.41 5.82 -4.63
CA ARG A 9 13.62 4.89 -5.43
C ARG A 9 12.65 4.11 -4.56
N THR A 10 13.14 3.63 -3.45
CA THR A 10 12.31 2.85 -2.53
C THR A 10 11.15 3.68 -2.03
N SER A 11 11.42 4.93 -1.65
CA SER A 11 10.35 5.82 -1.19
C SER A 11 9.30 6.03 -2.25
N ARG A 12 9.73 6.22 -3.48
CA ARG A 12 8.78 6.41 -4.58
C ARG A 12 7.94 5.18 -4.82
N SER A 13 8.57 4.02 -4.77
CA SER A 13 7.85 2.77 -4.99
C SER A 13 6.84 2.53 -3.88
N LEU A 14 7.21 2.83 -2.64
CA LEU A 14 6.29 2.67 -1.53
C LEU A 14 5.09 3.60 -1.69
N ASN A 15 5.33 4.84 -2.10
CA ASN A 15 4.25 5.78 -2.32
C ASN A 15 3.33 5.34 -3.45
N ARG A 16 3.91 4.77 -4.51
CA ARG A 16 3.11 4.27 -5.61
C ARG A 16 2.24 3.10 -5.19
N ILE A 17 2.77 2.24 -4.33
CA ILE A 17 2.01 1.13 -3.82
C ILE A 17 0.82 1.64 -3.02
N SER A 18 1.07 2.61 -2.15
CA SER A 18 0.01 3.20 -1.35
C SER A 18 -1.05 3.84 -2.25
N ASP A 19 -0.61 4.60 -3.24
CA ASP A 19 -1.52 5.24 -4.18
C ASP A 19 -2.33 4.22 -4.96
N TYR A 20 -1.68 3.13 -5.34
CA TYR A 20 -2.36 2.08 -6.07
C TYR A 20 -3.46 1.46 -5.22
N ILE A 21 -3.15 1.17 -3.97
CA ILE A 21 -4.12 0.59 -3.07
C ILE A 21 -5.32 1.52 -2.89
N ARG A 22 -5.05 2.81 -2.65
CA ARG A 22 -6.13 3.77 -2.50
C ARG A 22 -6.98 3.87 -3.76
N GLY A 23 -6.34 3.84 -4.91
CA GLY A 23 -7.04 3.89 -6.18
C GLY A 23 -7.93 2.68 -6.38
N GLU A 24 -7.43 1.51 -6.00
CA GLU A 24 -8.22 0.28 -6.12
C GLU A 24 -9.43 0.30 -5.19
N LEU A 25 -9.24 0.80 -3.98
CA LEU A 25 -10.36 0.91 -3.05
C LEU A 25 -11.43 1.81 -3.64
N LYS A 26 -11.01 2.94 -4.19
CA LYS A 26 -11.96 3.88 -4.79
C LYS A 26 -12.66 3.24 -5.99
N ARG A 27 -11.92 2.56 -6.83
CA ARG A 27 -12.49 1.92 -8.00
C ARG A 27 -13.51 0.87 -7.62
N GLN A 28 -13.25 0.15 -6.53
CA GLN A 28 -14.16 -0.90 -6.07
C GLN A 28 -15.23 -0.36 -5.12
N GLU A 29 -15.23 0.95 -4.89
CA GLU A 29 -16.19 1.61 -4.02
C GLU A 29 -16.14 1.07 -2.60
N LEU A 30 -14.93 0.85 -2.12
CA LEU A 30 -14.69 0.37 -0.76
C LEU A 30 -14.11 1.50 0.07
N THR A 31 -14.64 1.69 1.27
CA THR A 31 -14.03 2.61 2.21
C THR A 31 -12.88 1.90 2.92
N GLN A 32 -12.00 2.68 3.54
CA GLN A 32 -10.95 2.08 4.33
C GLN A 32 -11.51 1.27 5.49
N GLU A 33 -12.63 1.71 6.03
CA GLU A 33 -13.28 0.98 7.11
C GLU A 33 -13.74 -0.39 6.64
N GLN A 34 -14.37 -0.43 5.47
CA GLN A 34 -14.85 -1.69 4.91
C GLN A 34 -13.68 -2.63 4.59
N PHE A 35 -12.65 -2.07 4.02
CA PHE A 35 -11.51 -2.88 3.62
C PHE A 35 -10.75 -3.41 4.84
N SER A 36 -10.58 -2.56 5.86
CA SER A 36 -9.90 -3.01 7.08
C SER A 36 -10.67 -4.13 7.74
N ALA A 37 -12.00 -4.08 7.69
CA ALA A 37 -12.81 -5.15 8.24
C ALA A 37 -12.55 -6.45 7.50
N ARG A 38 -12.42 -6.39 6.19
CA ARG A 38 -12.13 -7.59 5.40
C ARG A 38 -10.76 -8.16 5.72
N LEU A 39 -9.80 -7.28 6.01
CA LEU A 39 -8.46 -7.73 6.36
C LEU A 39 -8.36 -8.20 7.80
N GLY A 40 -9.35 -7.88 8.62
CA GLY A 40 -9.28 -8.24 10.02
C GLY A 40 -8.39 -7.32 10.83
N VAL A 41 -8.22 -6.08 10.40
CA VAL A 41 -7.41 -5.11 11.13
C VAL A 41 -8.26 -3.89 11.42
N LYS A 42 -7.76 -3.05 12.33
CA LYS A 42 -8.45 -1.83 12.66
C LYS A 42 -8.29 -0.80 11.55
N GLN A 43 -9.29 0.06 11.41
CA GLN A 43 -9.21 1.09 10.39
C GLN A 43 -7.99 1.99 10.59
N GLN A 44 -7.68 2.32 11.84
CA GLN A 44 -6.50 3.14 12.11
C GLN A 44 -5.23 2.47 11.65
N THR A 45 -5.16 1.15 11.78
CA THR A 45 -3.99 0.40 11.35
C THR A 45 -3.83 0.50 9.84
N LEU A 46 -4.90 0.29 9.11
CA LEU A 46 -4.86 0.40 7.65
C LEU A 46 -4.51 1.82 7.23
N SER A 47 -5.12 2.80 7.87
CA SER A 47 -4.87 4.20 7.56
C SER A 47 -3.39 4.54 7.78
N LYS A 48 -2.80 4.02 8.85
CA LYS A 48 -1.40 4.23 9.13
C LYS A 48 -0.52 3.63 8.04
N TRP A 49 -0.84 2.42 7.62
CA TRP A 49 -0.07 1.77 6.56
C TRP A 49 -0.11 2.58 5.27
N LEU A 50 -1.27 3.10 4.92
CA LEU A 50 -1.41 3.86 3.68
C LEU A 50 -0.75 5.22 3.76
N SER A 51 -0.73 5.82 4.93
CA SER A 51 -0.07 7.11 5.11
C SER A 51 1.44 6.96 5.23
N ASN A 52 1.88 5.85 5.79
CA ASN A 52 3.30 5.60 5.97
C ASN A 52 3.60 4.16 5.59
N PRO A 53 3.72 3.89 4.29
CA PRO A 53 3.88 2.50 3.81
C PRO A 53 5.12 1.81 4.34
N LYS A 54 6.08 2.55 4.87
CA LYS A 54 7.24 1.91 5.48
C LYS A 54 6.87 1.04 6.68
N THR A 55 5.73 1.31 7.30
CA THR A 55 5.30 0.54 8.46
C THR A 55 4.59 -0.74 8.07
N LEU A 56 4.34 -0.94 6.79
CA LEU A 56 3.61 -2.08 6.30
C LEU A 56 4.54 -3.27 6.16
N LYS A 57 4.24 -4.34 6.87
CA LYS A 57 5.03 -5.55 6.78
C LYS A 57 4.67 -6.32 5.52
N LEU A 58 5.63 -7.11 5.04
CA LEU A 58 5.42 -7.85 3.82
C LEU A 58 4.19 -8.77 3.91
N GLU A 59 4.03 -9.43 5.04
CA GLU A 59 2.88 -10.32 5.18
C GLU A 59 1.57 -9.56 5.07
N ASN A 60 1.53 -8.35 5.61
CA ASN A 60 0.31 -7.54 5.53
C ASN A 60 0.10 -7.04 4.11
N PHE A 61 1.18 -6.73 3.42
CA PHE A 61 1.09 -6.32 2.03
C PHE A 61 0.50 -7.44 1.17
N ILE A 62 0.94 -8.66 1.41
CA ILE A 62 0.42 -9.81 0.68
C ILE A 62 -1.07 -9.97 0.93
N ASP A 63 -1.48 -9.81 2.20
CA ASP A 63 -2.90 -9.91 2.53
C ASP A 63 -3.71 -8.85 1.79
N ILE A 64 -3.18 -7.63 1.74
CA ILE A 64 -3.87 -6.53 1.05
C ILE A 64 -4.03 -6.87 -0.43
N ILE A 65 -2.96 -7.33 -1.05
CA ILE A 65 -3.01 -7.63 -2.47
C ILE A 65 -3.98 -8.75 -2.78
N GLN A 66 -3.99 -9.77 -1.95
CA GLN A 66 -4.90 -10.88 -2.13
C GLN A 66 -6.35 -10.42 -1.98
N GLU A 67 -6.60 -9.57 -0.99
CA GLU A 67 -7.95 -9.08 -0.78
C GLU A 67 -8.40 -8.18 -1.91
N LEU A 68 -7.49 -7.42 -2.48
CA LEU A 68 -7.80 -6.56 -3.63
C LEU A 68 -7.95 -7.37 -4.92
N ASN A 69 -7.49 -8.62 -4.90
CA ASN A 69 -7.54 -9.44 -6.10
C ASN A 69 -6.73 -8.83 -7.23
N THR A 70 -5.58 -8.29 -6.88
CA THR A 70 -4.74 -7.58 -7.83
C THR A 70 -3.96 -8.56 -8.69
N GLU A 71 -3.86 -8.27 -9.98
CA GLU A 71 -3.11 -9.11 -10.89
C GLU A 71 -1.63 -8.99 -10.61
N ARG A 72 -0.93 -10.12 -10.79
CA ARG A 72 0.50 -10.17 -10.57
C ARG A 72 1.28 -9.17 -11.38
N GLY A 73 0.87 -9.00 -12.63
CA GLY A 73 1.56 -8.09 -13.51
C GLY A 73 1.60 -6.67 -12.99
N LYS A 74 0.52 -6.26 -12.36
CA LYS A 74 0.46 -4.90 -11.83
C LYS A 74 1.41 -4.71 -10.68
N ILE A 75 1.56 -5.73 -9.84
CA ILE A 75 2.50 -5.65 -8.74
C ILE A 75 3.91 -5.53 -9.28
N SER A 76 4.23 -6.32 -10.29
CA SER A 76 5.54 -6.24 -10.92
C SER A 76 5.82 -4.86 -11.45
N GLU A 77 4.83 -4.25 -12.08
CA GLU A 77 4.99 -2.91 -12.61
C GLU A 77 5.28 -1.90 -11.54
N LEU A 78 4.57 -2.02 -10.40
CA LEU A 78 4.78 -1.08 -9.31
C LEU A 78 6.20 -1.15 -8.77
N LEU A 79 6.78 -2.33 -8.77
CA LEU A 79 8.11 -2.54 -8.21
C LEU A 79 9.23 -2.39 -9.23
N LYS A 80 8.88 -2.32 -10.48
CA LYS A 80 9.87 -2.29 -11.54
C LYS A 80 10.83 -1.12 -11.44
N GLU A 81 10.36 -0.03 -10.91
CA GLU A 81 11.18 1.15 -10.81
C GLU A 81 12.30 0.99 -9.81
N GLU A 82 12.25 -0.05 -9.02
CA GLU A 82 13.30 -0.35 -8.07
C GLU A 82 14.51 -0.94 -8.76
N ALA A 83 14.33 -1.49 -9.92
CA ALA A 83 15.41 -2.20 -10.60
C ALA A 83 16.46 -1.29 -11.17
#